data_a6efa4afc85b24b8cdffc23de8d2c4ef
#
_entry.id   a6efa4afc85b24b8cdffc23de8d2c4ef
#
_cell.length_a   1.000
_cell.length_b   1.000
_cell.length_c   1.000
_cell.angle_alpha   90.00
_cell.angle_beta   90.00
_cell.angle_gamma   90.00
#
_symmetry.space_group_name_H-M   'P 1'
#
loop_
_entity.id
_entity.type
_entity.pdbx_description
1 polymer ?
#
loop_
_entity_poly.entity_id
_entity_poly.type
_entity_poly.pdbx_seq_one_letter_code
_entity_poly.pdbx_strand_id
1 'polypeptide(L)'
;LLENANRESDRLKDEFVSTEHLLIAIVGETKGEAATILAESGVTQEKIYKALQKIRGGHRVTDRQAESKYRSLEKYGHDLTELARQGKLDPVIGRENEIKRVIQILSRRTKNNPVIIGDAGVGKTAIAEGLAQKIAAEDVPDSLKGKKVVALDMGALVAGSKFRGEFEERLKAVLDEVRQAAGEVIMFIDELHTVVGAGAAEGAIDASNMLKPALARGEIQCIGATTLDEYRKRIEKDKALERRFSPVFLDEPSVEATIEMLQGLRPRYEAHHKIKINDSALVAAAKLSQRYISDRFLPDKAIDLIDEAASRVRIRQKTVPAGLKEAKQLE
;
A
#
# COMPACT_ATOMS: atom_id res chain seq x y z
N LEU A 1 -36.11 -11.03 -18.52
CA LEU A 1 -34.81 -10.61 -17.99
C LEU A 1 -34.94 -9.92 -16.63
N LEU A 2 -35.60 -8.74 -16.54
CA LEU A 2 -35.71 -7.96 -15.30
C LEU A 2 -36.39 -8.72 -14.15
N GLU A 3 -37.45 -9.46 -14.43
CA GLU A 3 -38.11 -10.31 -13.43
C GLU A 3 -37.19 -11.42 -12.90
N ASN A 4 -36.39 -12.02 -13.79
CA ASN A 4 -35.40 -13.01 -13.40
C ASN A 4 -34.26 -12.39 -12.58
N ALA A 5 -33.78 -11.20 -12.94
CA ALA A 5 -32.78 -10.46 -12.15
C ALA A 5 -33.32 -10.10 -10.75
N ASN A 6 -34.60 -9.75 -10.64
CA ASN A 6 -35.21 -9.49 -9.33
C ASN A 6 -35.34 -10.76 -8.49
N ARG A 7 -35.69 -11.92 -9.10
CA ARG A 7 -35.68 -13.22 -8.40
C ARG A 7 -34.27 -13.60 -7.90
N GLU A 8 -33.23 -13.29 -8.67
CA GLU A 8 -31.86 -13.54 -8.26
C GLU A 8 -31.41 -12.62 -7.13
N SER A 9 -31.84 -11.33 -7.10
CA SER A 9 -31.57 -10.46 -5.95
C SER A 9 -32.25 -10.97 -4.68
N ASP A 10 -33.50 -11.42 -4.76
CA ASP A 10 -34.22 -12.05 -3.64
C ASP A 10 -33.50 -13.32 -3.16
N ARG A 11 -33.01 -14.17 -4.08
CA ARG A 11 -32.26 -15.39 -3.77
C ARG A 11 -30.94 -15.12 -3.04
N LEU A 12 -30.24 -14.06 -3.45
CA LEU A 12 -29.02 -13.62 -2.82
C LEU A 12 -29.27 -12.77 -1.56
N LYS A 13 -30.55 -12.49 -1.26
CA LYS A 13 -31.01 -11.64 -0.14
C LYS A 13 -30.48 -10.21 -0.24
N ASP A 14 -30.42 -9.69 -1.46
CA ASP A 14 -30.02 -8.34 -1.76
C ASP A 14 -31.23 -7.41 -1.83
N GLU A 15 -31.08 -6.16 -1.41
CA GLU A 15 -32.17 -5.16 -1.40
C GLU A 15 -32.33 -4.45 -2.74
N PHE A 16 -31.28 -4.48 -3.57
CA PHE A 16 -31.29 -3.84 -4.90
C PHE A 16 -30.80 -4.81 -5.97
N VAL A 17 -31.38 -4.67 -7.16
CA VAL A 17 -30.88 -5.37 -8.34
C VAL A 17 -29.64 -4.66 -8.85
N SER A 18 -28.53 -5.39 -8.95
CA SER A 18 -27.23 -4.92 -9.44
C SER A 18 -26.85 -5.60 -10.77
N THR A 19 -25.71 -5.22 -11.34
CA THR A 19 -25.25 -5.73 -12.65
C THR A 19 -25.03 -7.25 -12.65
N GLU A 20 -24.59 -7.82 -11.54
CA GLU A 20 -24.43 -9.28 -11.40
C GLU A 20 -25.73 -10.05 -11.47
N HIS A 21 -26.84 -9.52 -10.92
CA HIS A 21 -28.17 -10.13 -11.04
C HIS A 21 -28.64 -10.14 -12.50
N LEU A 22 -28.35 -9.05 -13.22
CA LEU A 22 -28.62 -8.98 -14.66
C LEU A 22 -27.78 -9.99 -15.43
N LEU A 23 -26.50 -10.15 -15.11
CA LEU A 23 -25.62 -11.12 -15.77
C LEU A 23 -26.10 -12.56 -15.52
N ILE A 24 -26.46 -12.91 -14.27
CA ILE A 24 -26.99 -14.23 -13.93
C ILE A 24 -28.30 -14.48 -14.69
N ALA A 25 -29.19 -13.47 -14.76
CA ALA A 25 -30.44 -13.57 -15.48
C ALA A 25 -30.22 -13.76 -16.98
N ILE A 26 -29.25 -13.04 -17.58
CA ILE A 26 -28.89 -13.19 -19.01
C ILE A 26 -28.43 -14.61 -19.32
N VAL A 27 -27.51 -15.14 -18.50
CA VAL A 27 -26.99 -16.52 -18.70
C VAL A 27 -28.07 -17.58 -18.47
N GLY A 28 -29.09 -17.28 -17.68
CA GLY A 28 -30.23 -18.16 -17.44
C GLY A 28 -31.31 -18.13 -18.55
N GLU A 29 -31.19 -17.21 -19.52
CA GLU A 29 -32.15 -17.15 -20.64
C GLU A 29 -31.88 -18.24 -21.68
N THR A 30 -32.94 -18.91 -22.12
CA THR A 30 -32.86 -20.03 -23.11
C THR A 30 -32.90 -19.58 -24.56
N LYS A 31 -33.24 -18.32 -24.86
CA LYS A 31 -33.50 -17.83 -26.21
C LYS A 31 -32.81 -16.50 -26.58
N GLY A 32 -31.84 -16.03 -25.81
CA GLY A 32 -31.18 -14.75 -26.08
C GLY A 32 -29.83 -14.94 -26.79
N GLU A 33 -29.49 -14.10 -27.75
CA GLU A 33 -28.18 -14.09 -28.42
C GLU A 33 -27.04 -13.94 -27.42
N ALA A 34 -27.20 -13.07 -26.42
CA ALA A 34 -26.21 -12.88 -25.35
C ALA A 34 -25.99 -14.15 -24.53
N ALA A 35 -27.05 -14.89 -24.20
CA ALA A 35 -26.96 -16.16 -23.49
C ALA A 35 -26.20 -17.20 -24.32
N THR A 36 -26.44 -17.26 -25.62
CA THR A 36 -25.73 -18.16 -26.54
C THR A 36 -24.23 -17.87 -26.60
N ILE A 37 -23.86 -16.60 -26.78
CA ILE A 37 -22.46 -16.15 -26.82
C ILE A 37 -21.74 -16.50 -25.50
N LEU A 38 -22.41 -16.24 -24.36
CA LEU A 38 -21.85 -16.56 -23.06
C LEU A 38 -21.70 -18.07 -22.83
N ALA A 39 -22.66 -18.87 -23.29
CA ALA A 39 -22.59 -20.32 -23.22
C ALA A 39 -21.47 -20.88 -24.09
N GLU A 40 -21.30 -20.39 -25.34
CA GLU A 40 -20.20 -20.76 -26.25
C GLU A 40 -18.82 -20.38 -25.64
N SER A 41 -18.77 -19.27 -24.88
CA SER A 41 -17.59 -18.86 -24.12
C SER A 41 -17.39 -19.67 -22.82
N GLY A 42 -18.25 -20.66 -22.56
CA GLY A 42 -18.17 -21.53 -21.39
C GLY A 42 -18.56 -20.85 -20.08
N VAL A 43 -19.29 -19.71 -20.12
CA VAL A 43 -19.82 -19.02 -18.95
C VAL A 43 -21.12 -19.69 -18.53
N THR A 44 -21.17 -20.16 -17.27
CA THR A 44 -22.36 -20.79 -16.66
C THR A 44 -22.74 -20.03 -15.39
N GLN A 45 -24.03 -20.12 -15.00
CA GLN A 45 -24.50 -19.53 -13.74
C GLN A 45 -23.65 -19.99 -12.55
N GLU A 46 -23.27 -21.27 -12.51
CA GLU A 46 -22.43 -21.81 -11.43
C GLU A 46 -21.06 -21.13 -11.34
N LYS A 47 -20.42 -20.89 -12.49
CA LYS A 47 -19.16 -20.16 -12.54
C LYS A 47 -19.32 -18.71 -12.10
N ILE A 48 -20.44 -18.07 -12.45
CA ILE A 48 -20.76 -16.71 -12.00
C ILE A 48 -20.95 -16.68 -10.49
N TYR A 49 -21.73 -17.59 -9.91
CA TYR A 49 -21.89 -17.67 -8.45
C TYR A 49 -20.57 -17.89 -7.72
N LYS A 50 -19.70 -18.77 -8.21
CA LYS A 50 -18.37 -18.99 -7.64
C LYS A 50 -17.49 -17.73 -7.72
N ALA A 51 -17.57 -17.01 -8.83
CA ALA A 51 -16.85 -15.76 -9.01
C ALA A 51 -17.40 -14.67 -8.07
N LEU A 52 -18.73 -14.54 -7.97
CA LEU A 52 -19.38 -13.60 -7.06
C LEU A 52 -19.02 -13.85 -5.59
N GLN A 53 -18.99 -15.10 -5.18
CA GLN A 53 -18.59 -15.46 -3.82
C GLN A 53 -17.16 -14.98 -3.50
N LYS A 54 -16.25 -15.06 -4.48
CA LYS A 54 -14.87 -14.54 -4.33
C LYS A 54 -14.81 -13.01 -4.34
N ILE A 55 -15.64 -12.35 -5.17
CA ILE A 55 -15.62 -10.90 -5.34
C ILE A 55 -16.34 -10.20 -4.19
N ARG A 56 -17.51 -10.69 -3.80
CA ARG A 56 -18.36 -10.10 -2.75
C ARG A 56 -17.90 -10.43 -1.35
N GLY A 57 -17.21 -11.55 -1.13
CA GLY A 57 -16.77 -11.97 0.21
C GLY A 57 -17.89 -12.08 1.24
N GLY A 58 -19.16 -12.26 0.82
CA GLY A 58 -20.34 -12.28 1.70
C GLY A 58 -21.06 -10.93 1.86
N HIS A 59 -20.62 -9.87 1.21
CA HIS A 59 -21.34 -8.60 1.17
C HIS A 59 -22.66 -8.71 0.39
N ARG A 60 -23.72 -8.07 0.93
CA ARG A 60 -25.01 -7.93 0.27
C ARG A 60 -25.13 -6.58 -0.40
N VAL A 61 -25.92 -6.53 -1.46
CA VAL A 61 -26.28 -5.27 -2.13
C VAL A 61 -27.38 -4.58 -1.31
N THR A 62 -26.98 -3.72 -0.39
CA THR A 62 -27.88 -2.96 0.50
C THR A 62 -28.03 -1.51 0.09
N ASP A 63 -27.29 -1.05 -0.93
CA ASP A 63 -27.40 0.29 -1.48
C ASP A 63 -27.14 0.31 -3.00
N ARG A 64 -27.44 1.45 -3.64
CA ARG A 64 -27.26 1.64 -5.09
C ARG A 64 -25.79 1.66 -5.55
N GLN A 65 -24.84 1.76 -4.64
CA GLN A 65 -23.40 1.85 -4.91
C GLN A 65 -22.63 0.65 -4.36
N ALA A 66 -23.30 -0.47 -4.11
CA ALA A 66 -22.69 -1.68 -3.53
C ALA A 66 -21.44 -2.16 -4.29
N GLU A 67 -21.42 -2.01 -5.63
CA GLU A 67 -20.29 -2.35 -6.48
C GLU A 67 -19.02 -1.55 -6.15
N SER A 68 -19.17 -0.32 -5.64
CA SER A 68 -18.04 0.51 -5.23
C SER A 68 -17.32 -0.03 -3.98
N LYS A 69 -17.97 -0.90 -3.22
CA LYS A 69 -17.47 -1.51 -1.99
C LYS A 69 -16.75 -2.84 -2.22
N TYR A 70 -16.89 -3.42 -3.42
CA TYR A 70 -16.22 -4.67 -3.74
C TYR A 70 -14.75 -4.41 -4.07
N ARG A 71 -13.86 -5.29 -3.57
CA ARG A 71 -12.41 -5.19 -3.75
C ARG A 71 -11.82 -3.85 -3.30
N SER A 72 -12.36 -3.30 -2.22
CA SER A 72 -11.90 -2.02 -1.68
C SER A 72 -10.41 -2.06 -1.30
N LEU A 73 -9.93 -3.23 -0.85
CA LEU A 73 -8.52 -3.45 -0.56
C LEU A 73 -7.63 -3.37 -1.81
N GLU A 74 -8.07 -3.90 -2.95
CA GLU A 74 -7.34 -3.79 -4.23
C GLU A 74 -7.40 -2.37 -4.79
N LYS A 75 -8.51 -1.65 -4.53
CA LYS A 75 -8.74 -0.31 -5.06
C LYS A 75 -8.02 0.78 -4.29
N TYR A 76 -7.92 0.63 -2.97
CA TYR A 76 -7.40 1.65 -2.05
C TYR A 76 -6.15 1.17 -1.30
N GLY A 77 -5.57 0.06 -1.70
CA GLY A 77 -4.35 -0.48 -1.13
C GLY A 77 -3.42 -1.08 -2.16
N HIS A 78 -2.14 -1.11 -1.82
CA HIS A 78 -1.10 -1.75 -2.62
C HIS A 78 -0.61 -3.01 -1.89
N ASP A 79 -0.80 -4.19 -2.48
CA ASP A 79 -0.29 -5.45 -1.92
C ASP A 79 1.24 -5.51 -2.08
N LEU A 80 1.97 -5.10 -1.02
CA LEU A 80 3.44 -5.12 -1.01
C LEU A 80 3.99 -6.53 -1.13
N THR A 81 3.29 -7.54 -0.60
CA THR A 81 3.73 -8.94 -0.68
C THR A 81 3.65 -9.47 -2.11
N GLU A 82 2.63 -9.09 -2.85
CA GLU A 82 2.53 -9.43 -4.26
C GLU A 82 3.57 -8.68 -5.11
N LEU A 83 3.80 -7.39 -4.82
CA LEU A 83 4.89 -6.62 -5.46
C LEU A 83 6.27 -7.23 -5.17
N ALA A 84 6.48 -7.74 -3.96
CA ALA A 84 7.70 -8.46 -3.59
C ALA A 84 7.88 -9.74 -4.40
N ARG A 85 6.81 -10.56 -4.55
CA ARG A 85 6.85 -11.78 -5.39
C ARG A 85 7.17 -11.48 -6.85
N GLN A 86 6.68 -10.35 -7.34
CA GLN A 86 6.95 -9.87 -8.70
C GLN A 86 8.33 -9.22 -8.88
N GLY A 87 9.13 -9.11 -7.81
CA GLY A 87 10.45 -8.47 -7.84
C GLY A 87 10.40 -6.96 -8.11
N LYS A 88 9.27 -6.31 -7.86
CA LYS A 88 9.06 -4.88 -8.13
C LYS A 88 9.49 -3.97 -6.98
N LEU A 89 9.66 -4.50 -5.77
CA LEU A 89 10.16 -3.73 -4.64
C LEU A 89 11.67 -3.61 -4.68
N ASP A 90 12.18 -2.49 -4.20
CA ASP A 90 13.61 -2.28 -4.03
C ASP A 90 14.16 -3.13 -2.88
N PRO A 91 15.43 -3.58 -2.94
CA PRO A 91 16.02 -4.33 -1.85
C PRO A 91 16.17 -3.45 -0.61
N VAL A 92 15.78 -3.98 0.55
CA VAL A 92 15.92 -3.30 1.84
C VAL A 92 17.21 -3.76 2.51
N ILE A 93 18.11 -2.82 2.78
CA ILE A 93 19.47 -3.07 3.25
C ILE A 93 19.71 -2.33 4.56
N GLY A 94 20.39 -3.00 5.50
CA GLY A 94 20.82 -2.39 6.77
C GLY A 94 19.68 -2.11 7.75
N ARG A 95 18.52 -2.78 7.60
CA ARG A 95 17.34 -2.62 8.46
C ARG A 95 16.84 -3.93 9.06
N GLU A 96 17.70 -4.95 9.11
CA GLU A 96 17.35 -6.29 9.56
C GLU A 96 16.86 -6.32 11.01
N ASN A 97 17.43 -5.48 11.88
CA ASN A 97 17.08 -5.42 13.30
C ASN A 97 15.69 -4.84 13.51
N GLU A 98 15.38 -3.77 12.79
CA GLU A 98 14.07 -3.11 12.84
C GLU A 98 12.99 -4.02 12.27
N ILE A 99 13.24 -4.68 11.14
CA ILE A 99 12.32 -5.68 10.57
C ILE A 99 12.11 -6.84 11.53
N LYS A 100 13.17 -7.40 12.14
CA LYS A 100 13.04 -8.42 13.18
C LYS A 100 12.20 -7.94 14.35
N ARG A 101 12.37 -6.69 14.77
CA ARG A 101 11.57 -6.10 15.85
C ARG A 101 10.10 -5.98 15.47
N VAL A 102 9.80 -5.56 14.26
CA VAL A 102 8.43 -5.54 13.70
C VAL A 102 7.82 -6.94 13.71
N ILE A 103 8.55 -7.96 13.21
CA ILE A 103 8.12 -9.36 13.23
C ILE A 103 7.82 -9.84 14.65
N GLN A 104 8.69 -9.55 15.60
CA GLN A 104 8.50 -9.90 17.02
C GLN A 104 7.22 -9.27 17.58
N ILE A 105 6.96 -8.00 17.28
CA ILE A 105 5.75 -7.30 17.75
C ILE A 105 4.51 -7.90 17.12
N LEU A 106 4.50 -8.13 15.81
CA LEU A 106 3.38 -8.73 15.09
C LEU A 106 3.01 -10.13 15.61
N SER A 107 3.99 -10.87 16.12
CA SER A 107 3.81 -12.22 16.69
C SER A 107 3.34 -12.21 18.15
N ARG A 108 3.15 -11.06 18.79
CA ARG A 108 2.70 -10.95 20.18
C ARG A 108 1.19 -11.19 20.28
N ARG A 109 0.74 -11.64 21.44
CA ARG A 109 -0.69 -11.79 21.73
C ARG A 109 -1.40 -10.45 21.96
N THR A 110 -0.69 -9.48 22.53
CA THR A 110 -1.20 -8.15 22.86
C THR A 110 -0.17 -7.10 22.45
N LYS A 111 -0.59 -5.85 22.20
CA LYS A 111 0.26 -4.78 21.67
C LYS A 111 1.02 -5.24 20.41
N ASN A 112 0.30 -5.93 19.55
CA ASN A 112 0.83 -6.57 18.34
C ASN A 112 0.79 -5.70 17.09
N ASN A 113 0.56 -4.41 17.24
CA ASN A 113 0.64 -3.44 16.15
C ASN A 113 1.93 -2.62 16.33
N PRO A 114 2.97 -2.82 15.50
CA PRO A 114 4.15 -1.97 15.53
C PRO A 114 3.83 -0.57 14.99
N VAL A 115 4.43 0.45 15.57
CA VAL A 115 4.46 1.79 15.01
C VAL A 115 5.91 2.20 14.81
N ILE A 116 6.30 2.42 13.55
CA ILE A 116 7.64 2.83 13.15
C ILE A 116 7.72 4.34 13.33
N ILE A 117 8.65 4.78 14.18
CA ILE A 117 8.82 6.17 14.57
C ILE A 117 10.17 6.64 14.07
N GLY A 118 10.20 7.66 13.23
CA GLY A 118 11.42 8.26 12.70
C GLY A 118 11.14 9.48 11.84
N ASP A 119 12.15 10.24 11.53
CA ASP A 119 12.05 11.43 10.72
C ASP A 119 11.63 11.12 9.27
N ALA A 120 11.25 12.15 8.51
CA ALA A 120 10.94 11.99 7.09
C ALA A 120 12.21 11.57 6.33
N GLY A 121 12.11 10.58 5.44
CA GLY A 121 13.23 10.14 4.60
C GLY A 121 14.20 9.13 5.24
N VAL A 122 13.99 8.70 6.51
CA VAL A 122 14.85 7.66 7.14
C VAL A 122 14.55 6.23 6.67
N GLY A 123 13.51 6.04 5.87
CA GLY A 123 13.15 4.74 5.30
C GLY A 123 12.07 3.96 6.07
N LYS A 124 11.09 4.64 6.67
CA LYS A 124 9.97 3.97 7.40
C LYS A 124 9.19 3.01 6.52
N THR A 125 8.86 3.42 5.30
CA THR A 125 8.12 2.60 4.33
C THR A 125 8.93 1.37 3.91
N ALA A 126 10.26 1.49 3.78
CA ALA A 126 11.16 0.39 3.46
C ALA A 126 11.10 -0.76 4.48
N ILE A 127 10.80 -0.48 5.76
CA ILE A 127 10.61 -1.53 6.77
C ILE A 127 9.39 -2.41 6.44
N ALA A 128 8.28 -1.81 5.98
CA ALA A 128 7.10 -2.57 5.58
C ALA A 128 7.35 -3.37 4.30
N GLU A 129 8.08 -2.79 3.35
CA GLU A 129 8.52 -3.47 2.12
C GLU A 129 9.46 -4.65 2.42
N GLY A 130 10.44 -4.46 3.32
CA GLY A 130 11.35 -5.51 3.76
C GLY A 130 10.62 -6.66 4.49
N LEU A 131 9.60 -6.34 5.29
CA LEU A 131 8.73 -7.37 5.87
C LEU A 131 7.96 -8.12 4.78
N ALA A 132 7.41 -7.41 3.80
CA ALA A 132 6.69 -8.02 2.67
C ALA A 132 7.60 -8.96 1.86
N GLN A 133 8.86 -8.56 1.62
CA GLN A 133 9.88 -9.40 0.97
C GLN A 133 10.17 -10.66 1.79
N LYS A 134 10.32 -10.55 3.11
CA LYS A 134 10.53 -11.71 3.99
C LYS A 134 9.33 -12.66 4.03
N ILE A 135 8.11 -12.12 4.04
CA ILE A 135 6.89 -12.94 3.95
C ILE A 135 6.81 -13.65 2.59
N ALA A 136 7.11 -12.94 1.51
CA ALA A 136 7.11 -13.51 0.15
C ALA A 136 8.16 -14.62 -0.03
N ALA A 137 9.31 -14.49 0.65
CA ALA A 137 10.39 -15.48 0.69
C ALA A 137 10.19 -16.58 1.76
N GLU A 138 9.08 -16.55 2.51
CA GLU A 138 8.79 -17.44 3.65
C GLU A 138 9.83 -17.39 4.79
N ASP A 139 10.68 -16.34 4.83
CA ASP A 139 11.68 -16.09 5.87
C ASP A 139 11.06 -15.38 7.09
N VAL A 140 9.98 -15.94 7.61
CA VAL A 140 9.23 -15.43 8.76
C VAL A 140 8.72 -16.59 9.62
N PRO A 141 8.40 -16.35 10.91
CA PRO A 141 7.73 -17.34 11.76
C PRO A 141 6.41 -17.83 11.16
N ASP A 142 6.00 -19.05 11.51
CA ASP A 142 4.76 -19.68 10.99
C ASP A 142 3.50 -18.81 11.18
N SER A 143 3.48 -18.00 12.23
CA SER A 143 2.36 -17.07 12.50
C SER A 143 2.20 -15.96 11.44
N LEU A 144 3.22 -15.71 10.63
CA LEU A 144 3.22 -14.69 9.57
C LEU A 144 3.31 -15.28 8.16
N LYS A 145 3.55 -16.60 8.02
CA LYS A 145 3.56 -17.25 6.70
C LYS A 145 2.19 -17.13 6.02
N GLY A 146 2.21 -16.89 4.74
CA GLY A 146 1.00 -16.75 3.93
C GLY A 146 0.23 -15.43 4.12
N LYS A 147 0.60 -14.59 5.09
CA LYS A 147 -0.01 -13.27 5.26
C LYS A 147 0.39 -12.32 4.13
N LYS A 148 -0.45 -11.28 3.97
CA LYS A 148 -0.23 -10.20 3.03
C LYS A 148 0.00 -8.89 3.78
N VAL A 149 0.95 -8.09 3.31
CA VAL A 149 1.13 -6.70 3.76
C VAL A 149 0.53 -5.79 2.72
N VAL A 150 -0.50 -5.05 3.10
CA VAL A 150 -1.20 -4.12 2.18
C VAL A 150 -1.02 -2.70 2.67
N ALA A 151 -0.34 -1.88 1.88
CA ALA A 151 -0.19 -0.45 2.14
C ALA A 151 -1.46 0.29 1.77
N LEU A 152 -2.05 1.01 2.73
CA LEU A 152 -3.26 1.79 2.53
C LEU A 152 -2.93 3.11 1.83
N ASP A 153 -3.56 3.36 0.69
CA ASP A 153 -3.45 4.63 -0.04
C ASP A 153 -4.49 5.63 0.48
N MET A 154 -4.07 6.48 1.41
CA MET A 154 -4.92 7.54 1.96
C MET A 154 -5.31 8.58 0.91
N GLY A 155 -4.44 8.84 -0.07
CA GLY A 155 -4.73 9.75 -1.18
C GLY A 155 -5.87 9.23 -2.05
N ALA A 156 -5.84 7.95 -2.42
CA ALA A 156 -6.88 7.30 -3.20
C ALA A 156 -8.23 7.24 -2.45
N LEU A 157 -8.20 7.05 -1.13
CA LEU A 157 -9.41 7.06 -0.31
C LEU A 157 -10.10 8.42 -0.29
N VAL A 158 -9.33 9.51 -0.27
CA VAL A 158 -9.85 10.90 -0.25
C VAL A 158 -10.15 11.40 -1.66
N ALA A 159 -9.41 10.96 -2.68
CA ALA A 159 -9.55 11.46 -4.04
C ALA A 159 -10.98 11.29 -4.58
N GLY A 160 -11.56 12.38 -5.09
CA GLY A 160 -12.91 12.39 -5.67
C GLY A 160 -14.05 12.27 -4.65
N SER A 161 -13.80 12.21 -3.34
CA SER A 161 -14.86 12.29 -2.34
C SER A 161 -15.34 13.76 -2.24
N LYS A 162 -16.59 14.01 -2.61
CA LYS A 162 -17.21 15.34 -2.48
C LYS A 162 -17.73 15.59 -1.07
N PHE A 163 -18.02 14.52 -0.33
CA PHE A 163 -18.60 14.57 1.00
C PHE A 163 -17.81 13.68 1.97
N ARG A 164 -17.75 14.09 3.23
CA ARG A 164 -17.13 13.36 4.33
C ARG A 164 -17.61 11.89 4.42
N GLY A 165 -18.89 11.63 4.19
CA GLY A 165 -19.48 10.30 4.25
C GLY A 165 -18.90 9.32 3.22
N GLU A 166 -18.52 9.78 2.03
CA GLU A 166 -17.95 8.91 0.99
C GLU A 166 -16.59 8.33 1.40
N PHE A 167 -15.74 9.13 2.04
CA PHE A 167 -14.47 8.65 2.60
C PHE A 167 -14.70 7.63 3.72
N GLU A 168 -15.61 7.95 4.64
CA GLU A 168 -15.95 7.05 5.76
C GLU A 168 -16.48 5.70 5.23
N GLU A 169 -17.32 5.71 4.20
CA GLU A 169 -17.82 4.49 3.56
C GLU A 169 -16.70 3.67 2.90
N ARG A 170 -15.77 4.32 2.17
CA ARG A 170 -14.63 3.64 1.55
C ARG A 170 -13.72 3.01 2.58
N LEU A 171 -13.35 3.76 3.61
CA LEU A 171 -12.52 3.24 4.70
C LEU A 171 -13.22 2.09 5.44
N LYS A 172 -14.53 2.21 5.68
CA LYS A 172 -15.32 1.13 6.28
C LYS A 172 -15.27 -0.14 5.42
N ALA A 173 -15.46 -0.02 4.11
CA ALA A 173 -15.40 -1.15 3.20
C ALA A 173 -14.02 -1.84 3.23
N VAL A 174 -12.93 -1.07 3.25
CA VAL A 174 -11.56 -1.61 3.41
C VAL A 174 -11.43 -2.36 4.74
N LEU A 175 -11.87 -1.75 5.86
CA LEU A 175 -11.78 -2.39 7.17
C LEU A 175 -12.62 -3.66 7.27
N ASP A 176 -13.78 -3.70 6.64
CA ASP A 176 -14.64 -4.87 6.61
C ASP A 176 -14.01 -6.01 5.79
N GLU A 177 -13.33 -5.73 4.66
CA GLU A 177 -12.54 -6.73 3.93
C GLU A 177 -11.35 -7.25 4.75
N VAL A 178 -10.62 -6.38 5.45
CA VAL A 178 -9.51 -6.80 6.33
C VAL A 178 -10.01 -7.70 7.46
N ARG A 179 -11.18 -7.40 8.06
CA ARG A 179 -11.80 -8.26 9.08
C ARG A 179 -12.19 -9.62 8.52
N GLN A 180 -12.77 -9.66 7.32
CA GLN A 180 -13.17 -10.90 6.66
C GLN A 180 -11.98 -11.78 6.30
N ALA A 181 -10.82 -11.16 6.02
CA ALA A 181 -9.58 -11.88 5.80
C ALA A 181 -9.02 -12.56 7.07
N ALA A 182 -9.73 -12.50 8.21
CA ALA A 182 -9.48 -13.27 9.43
C ALA A 182 -8.01 -13.27 9.90
N GLY A 183 -7.30 -12.15 9.73
CA GLY A 183 -5.92 -11.98 10.15
C GLY A 183 -4.87 -12.38 9.10
N GLU A 184 -5.27 -12.71 7.88
CA GLU A 184 -4.35 -12.93 6.75
C GLU A 184 -3.75 -11.63 6.19
N VAL A 185 -4.38 -10.48 6.48
CA VAL A 185 -3.96 -9.16 6.02
C VAL A 185 -3.37 -8.36 7.16
N ILE A 186 -2.18 -7.81 6.95
CA ILE A 186 -1.52 -6.82 7.79
C ILE A 186 -1.59 -5.50 7.03
N MET A 187 -2.30 -4.51 7.58
CA MET A 187 -2.37 -3.18 6.97
C MET A 187 -1.11 -2.37 7.28
N PHE A 188 -0.51 -1.75 6.29
CA PHE A 188 0.49 -0.70 6.50
C PHE A 188 -0.16 0.67 6.29
N ILE A 189 -0.04 1.54 7.29
CA ILE A 189 -0.60 2.90 7.26
C ILE A 189 0.57 3.87 7.44
N ASP A 190 0.97 4.49 6.33
CA ASP A 190 1.94 5.58 6.40
C ASP A 190 1.26 6.83 6.95
N GLU A 191 2.02 7.70 7.60
CA GLU A 191 1.50 8.87 8.30
C GLU A 191 0.28 8.56 9.20
N LEU A 192 0.40 7.50 10.01
CA LEU A 192 -0.69 7.01 10.89
C LEU A 192 -1.40 8.13 11.65
N HIS A 193 -0.70 9.19 11.98
CA HIS A 193 -1.23 10.36 12.69
C HIS A 193 -2.33 11.11 11.90
N THR A 194 -2.35 11.01 10.57
CA THR A 194 -3.39 11.62 9.72
C THR A 194 -4.73 10.95 9.91
N VAL A 195 -4.69 9.64 10.17
CA VAL A 195 -5.88 8.78 10.32
C VAL A 195 -6.40 8.79 11.75
N VAL A 196 -5.49 8.94 12.73
CA VAL A 196 -5.79 8.75 14.16
C VAL A 196 -6.04 10.08 14.90
N GLY A 197 -5.57 11.19 14.38
CA GLY A 197 -5.54 12.46 15.11
C GLY A 197 -6.39 13.58 14.56
N ALA A 198 -7.19 13.36 13.56
CA ALA A 198 -7.89 14.40 12.81
C ALA A 198 -9.12 15.02 13.50
N GLY A 199 -9.47 14.60 14.72
CA GLY A 199 -10.71 14.99 15.40
C GLY A 199 -10.82 16.43 15.93
N ALA A 200 -9.84 17.31 15.69
CA ALA A 200 -9.82 18.65 16.32
C ALA A 200 -9.95 19.84 15.36
N ALA A 201 -9.91 19.65 14.04
CA ALA A 201 -10.10 20.72 13.07
C ALA A 201 -11.45 20.56 12.35
N GLU A 202 -12.24 21.63 12.26
CA GLU A 202 -13.44 21.66 11.43
C GLU A 202 -13.09 21.26 10.00
N GLY A 203 -13.63 20.11 9.53
CA GLY A 203 -13.35 19.56 8.19
C GLY A 203 -12.32 18.43 8.15
N ALA A 204 -11.64 18.09 9.24
CA ALA A 204 -10.72 16.97 9.27
C ALA A 204 -11.48 15.62 9.28
N ILE A 205 -10.99 14.70 8.47
CA ILE A 205 -11.57 13.37 8.27
C ILE A 205 -11.31 12.52 9.51
N ASP A 206 -12.37 12.18 10.26
CA ASP A 206 -12.24 11.40 11.50
C ASP A 206 -12.30 9.89 11.23
N ALA A 207 -11.24 9.36 10.62
CA ALA A 207 -11.04 7.92 10.49
C ALA A 207 -10.73 7.23 11.83
N SER A 208 -10.39 8.03 12.84
CA SER A 208 -10.03 7.59 14.18
C SER A 208 -11.17 6.80 14.85
N ASN A 209 -12.41 7.27 14.72
CA ASN A 209 -13.59 6.61 15.28
C ASN A 209 -13.89 5.25 14.68
N MET A 210 -13.36 4.97 13.48
CA MET A 210 -13.53 3.69 12.79
C MET A 210 -12.38 2.73 13.08
N LEU A 211 -11.15 3.24 13.09
CA LEU A 211 -9.96 2.41 13.34
C LEU A 211 -9.78 2.04 14.81
N LYS A 212 -10.02 2.97 15.75
CA LYS A 212 -9.85 2.71 17.18
C LYS A 212 -10.64 1.49 17.68
N PRO A 213 -11.94 1.32 17.38
CA PRO A 213 -12.69 0.13 17.82
C PRO A 213 -12.14 -1.16 17.21
N ALA A 214 -11.78 -1.16 15.93
CA ALA A 214 -11.25 -2.32 15.25
C ALA A 214 -9.89 -2.77 15.81
N LEU A 215 -8.99 -1.80 16.06
CA LEU A 215 -7.71 -2.03 16.74
C LEU A 215 -7.93 -2.46 18.20
N ALA A 216 -8.85 -1.82 18.90
CA ALA A 216 -9.13 -2.12 20.31
C ALA A 216 -9.66 -3.54 20.53
N ARG A 217 -10.46 -4.06 19.60
CA ARG A 217 -10.96 -5.43 19.63
C ARG A 217 -9.98 -6.46 19.06
N GLY A 218 -8.88 -6.01 18.41
CA GLY A 218 -7.93 -6.89 17.75
C GLY A 218 -8.48 -7.54 16.46
N GLU A 219 -9.47 -6.90 15.85
CA GLU A 219 -10.10 -7.35 14.60
C GLU A 219 -9.20 -7.13 13.39
N ILE A 220 -8.30 -6.19 13.49
CA ILE A 220 -7.32 -5.84 12.46
C ILE A 220 -5.91 -5.81 13.05
N GLN A 221 -4.93 -6.15 12.23
CA GLN A 221 -3.52 -6.02 12.54
C GLN A 221 -2.90 -4.98 11.60
N CYS A 222 -2.17 -4.01 12.17
CA CYS A 222 -1.57 -2.96 11.35
C CYS A 222 -0.14 -2.61 11.78
N ILE A 223 0.61 -2.07 10.85
CA ILE A 223 1.90 -1.41 11.02
C ILE A 223 1.66 0.06 10.73
N GLY A 224 1.92 0.93 11.69
CA GLY A 224 1.88 2.37 11.48
C GLY A 224 3.26 2.95 11.24
N ALA A 225 3.35 4.03 10.48
CA ALA A 225 4.56 4.85 10.38
C ALA A 225 4.22 6.30 10.73
N THR A 226 5.09 6.97 11.47
CA THR A 226 4.88 8.37 11.88
C THR A 226 6.19 9.02 12.34
N THR A 227 6.18 10.31 12.62
CA THR A 227 7.29 11.02 13.27
C THR A 227 7.16 10.95 14.80
N LEU A 228 8.26 11.22 15.52
CA LEU A 228 8.27 11.21 16.99
C LEU A 228 7.32 12.25 17.57
N ASP A 229 7.28 13.44 16.99
CA ASP A 229 6.42 14.53 17.44
C ASP A 229 4.94 14.18 17.29
N GLU A 230 4.55 13.64 16.14
CA GLU A 230 3.17 13.23 15.91
C GLU A 230 2.76 12.01 16.74
N TYR A 231 3.70 11.06 16.96
CA TYR A 231 3.48 9.94 17.87
C TYR A 231 3.10 10.41 19.27
N ARG A 232 3.92 11.32 19.84
CA ARG A 232 3.68 11.91 21.18
C ARG A 232 2.38 12.70 21.26
N LYS A 233 2.06 13.45 20.20
CA LYS A 233 0.86 14.30 20.17
C LYS A 233 -0.44 13.52 20.01
N ARG A 234 -0.43 12.44 19.19
CA ARG A 234 -1.65 11.81 18.69
C ARG A 234 -1.88 10.38 19.20
N ILE A 235 -0.81 9.59 19.36
CA ILE A 235 -0.90 8.15 19.67
C ILE A 235 -0.66 7.91 21.15
N GLU A 236 0.42 8.45 21.71
CA GLU A 236 0.81 8.24 23.10
C GLU A 236 -0.22 8.81 24.10
N LYS A 237 -0.86 9.92 23.76
CA LYS A 237 -1.92 10.54 24.59
C LYS A 237 -3.23 9.77 24.57
N ASP A 238 -3.45 8.94 23.57
CA ASP A 238 -4.67 8.13 23.46
C ASP A 238 -4.45 6.77 24.11
N LYS A 239 -4.99 6.59 25.32
CA LYS A 239 -4.85 5.35 26.12
C LYS A 239 -5.34 4.10 25.40
N ALA A 240 -6.28 4.20 24.46
CA ALA A 240 -6.78 3.07 23.71
C ALA A 240 -5.76 2.60 22.66
N LEU A 241 -5.10 3.55 22.02
CA LEU A 241 -4.05 3.28 21.03
C LEU A 241 -2.72 2.88 21.68
N GLU A 242 -2.32 3.56 22.73
CA GLU A 242 -1.10 3.25 23.50
C GLU A 242 -1.06 1.78 23.95
N ARG A 243 -2.21 1.22 24.34
CA ARG A 243 -2.32 -0.19 24.74
C ARG A 243 -2.26 -1.18 23.57
N ARG A 244 -2.31 -0.71 22.33
CA ARG A 244 -2.35 -1.55 21.12
C ARG A 244 -1.12 -1.45 20.26
N PHE A 245 -0.48 -0.28 20.29
CA PHE A 245 0.73 -0.02 19.54
C PHE A 245 2.00 -0.29 20.37
N SER A 246 3.05 -0.74 19.69
CA SER A 246 4.39 -0.88 20.24
C SER A 246 5.37 -0.09 19.38
N PRO A 247 6.11 0.87 19.94
CA PRO A 247 7.04 1.70 19.17
C PRO A 247 8.25 0.89 18.67
N VAL A 248 8.67 1.22 17.46
CA VAL A 248 9.92 0.79 16.82
C VAL A 248 10.60 2.07 16.34
N PHE A 249 11.68 2.47 17.01
CA PHE A 249 12.41 3.67 16.63
C PHE A 249 13.32 3.36 15.45
N LEU A 250 13.31 4.26 14.47
CA LEU A 250 14.11 4.21 13.26
C LEU A 250 14.95 5.47 13.16
N ASP A 251 16.22 5.35 13.46
CA ASP A 251 17.16 6.45 13.42
C ASP A 251 17.72 6.67 12.00
N GLU A 252 18.21 7.90 11.75
CA GLU A 252 18.98 8.20 10.54
C GLU A 252 20.19 7.25 10.45
N PRO A 253 20.39 6.56 9.32
CA PRO A 253 21.54 5.68 9.15
C PRO A 253 22.83 6.48 9.08
N SER A 254 23.94 5.84 9.48
CA SER A 254 25.28 6.43 9.32
C SER A 254 25.63 6.61 7.83
N VAL A 255 26.66 7.41 7.56
CA VAL A 255 27.18 7.58 6.19
C VAL A 255 27.62 6.24 5.60
N GLU A 256 28.27 5.40 6.41
CA GLU A 256 28.75 4.06 6.01
C GLU A 256 27.57 3.14 5.66
N ALA A 257 26.56 3.06 6.54
CA ALA A 257 25.34 2.30 6.28
C ALA A 257 24.60 2.81 5.04
N THR A 258 24.57 4.14 4.84
CA THR A 258 23.98 4.75 3.65
C THR A 258 24.72 4.33 2.39
N ILE A 259 26.05 4.28 2.39
CA ILE A 259 26.85 3.79 1.25
C ILE A 259 26.46 2.35 0.90
N GLU A 260 26.32 1.47 1.89
CA GLU A 260 25.88 0.08 1.68
C GLU A 260 24.48 0.02 1.06
N MET A 261 23.54 0.85 1.57
CA MET A 261 22.20 0.96 1.00
C MET A 261 22.24 1.40 -0.47
N LEU A 262 23.03 2.43 -0.79
CA LEU A 262 23.20 2.93 -2.15
C LEU A 262 23.85 1.88 -3.07
N GLN A 263 24.80 1.09 -2.58
CA GLN A 263 25.40 -0.01 -3.34
C GLN A 263 24.36 -1.06 -3.73
N GLY A 264 23.47 -1.40 -2.82
CA GLY A 264 22.39 -2.34 -3.13
C GLY A 264 21.31 -1.79 -4.05
N LEU A 265 21.03 -0.49 -4.00
CA LEU A 265 20.09 0.18 -4.90
C LEU A 265 20.68 0.47 -6.29
N ARG A 266 22.00 0.56 -6.40
CA ARG A 266 22.73 0.89 -7.64
C ARG A 266 22.24 0.16 -8.90
N PRO A 267 22.04 -1.17 -8.91
CA PRO A 267 21.61 -1.88 -10.11
C PRO A 267 20.27 -1.36 -10.66
N ARG A 268 19.37 -0.96 -9.78
CA ARG A 268 18.06 -0.39 -10.16
C ARG A 268 18.20 0.97 -10.83
N TYR A 269 19.02 1.85 -10.24
CA TYR A 269 19.28 3.19 -10.79
C TYR A 269 20.07 3.12 -12.09
N GLU A 270 21.06 2.23 -12.20
CA GLU A 270 21.80 1.99 -13.44
C GLU A 270 20.87 1.49 -14.57
N ALA A 271 19.96 0.56 -14.26
CA ALA A 271 19.00 0.05 -15.22
C ALA A 271 18.01 1.12 -15.68
N HIS A 272 17.52 1.96 -14.74
CA HIS A 272 16.59 3.04 -15.04
C HIS A 272 17.22 4.14 -15.90
N HIS A 273 18.38 4.65 -15.49
CA HIS A 273 19.06 5.74 -16.19
C HIS A 273 19.92 5.28 -17.37
N LYS A 274 20.17 3.97 -17.50
CA LYS A 274 21.03 3.38 -18.53
C LYS A 274 22.44 3.98 -18.54
N ILE A 275 23.00 4.20 -17.35
CA ILE A 275 24.35 4.67 -17.10
C ILE A 275 24.99 3.80 -16.02
N LYS A 276 26.33 3.81 -15.96
CA LYS A 276 27.06 3.16 -14.86
C LYS A 276 27.31 4.17 -13.74
N ILE A 277 27.17 3.74 -12.49
CA ILE A 277 27.38 4.54 -11.29
C ILE A 277 28.57 3.91 -10.54
N ASN A 278 29.67 4.67 -10.44
CA ASN A 278 30.89 4.23 -9.78
C ASN A 278 30.74 4.25 -8.24
N ASP A 279 31.48 3.42 -7.52
CA ASP A 279 31.49 3.41 -6.06
C ASP A 279 31.88 4.77 -5.46
N SER A 280 32.83 5.48 -6.11
CA SER A 280 33.22 6.83 -5.69
C SER A 280 32.06 7.84 -5.75
N ALA A 281 31.11 7.68 -6.69
CA ALA A 281 29.93 8.52 -6.77
C ALA A 281 28.95 8.24 -5.62
N LEU A 282 28.77 6.96 -5.21
CA LEU A 282 27.94 6.58 -4.08
C LEU A 282 28.51 7.16 -2.77
N VAL A 283 29.83 7.01 -2.57
CA VAL A 283 30.54 7.58 -1.43
C VAL A 283 30.41 9.11 -1.39
N ALA A 284 30.58 9.76 -2.54
CA ALA A 284 30.44 11.20 -2.66
C ALA A 284 29.01 11.65 -2.33
N ALA A 285 27.99 10.95 -2.87
CA ALA A 285 26.59 11.27 -2.61
C ALA A 285 26.23 11.20 -1.13
N ALA A 286 26.64 10.13 -0.43
CA ALA A 286 26.39 9.98 1.00
C ALA A 286 27.10 11.07 1.83
N LYS A 287 28.40 11.32 1.57
CA LYS A 287 29.18 12.31 2.31
C LYS A 287 28.75 13.75 2.04
N LEU A 288 28.51 14.09 0.77
CA LEU A 288 28.15 15.47 0.40
C LEU A 288 26.72 15.81 0.81
N SER A 289 25.76 14.88 0.66
CA SER A 289 24.39 15.10 1.14
C SER A 289 24.38 15.30 2.67
N GLN A 290 25.13 14.50 3.44
CA GLN A 290 25.23 14.67 4.88
C GLN A 290 25.84 16.04 5.27
N ARG A 291 26.81 16.52 4.51
CA ARG A 291 27.50 17.77 4.82
C ARG A 291 26.73 19.02 4.40
N TYR A 292 26.04 18.98 3.27
CA TYR A 292 25.49 20.19 2.64
C TYR A 292 23.96 20.23 2.62
N ILE A 293 23.27 19.11 2.86
CA ILE A 293 21.80 19.06 2.93
C ILE A 293 21.40 18.79 4.38
N SER A 294 21.08 19.88 5.10
CA SER A 294 20.80 19.85 6.55
C SER A 294 19.33 19.72 6.89
N ASP A 295 18.43 19.98 5.96
CA ASP A 295 16.98 19.97 6.13
C ASP A 295 16.31 18.63 5.82
N ARG A 296 17.11 17.62 5.40
CA ARG A 296 16.66 16.26 5.08
C ARG A 296 17.58 15.22 5.70
N PHE A 297 17.10 13.98 5.80
CA PHE A 297 17.80 12.87 6.45
C PHE A 297 18.31 11.84 5.45
N LEU A 298 19.37 11.12 5.83
CA LEU A 298 19.80 9.92 5.12
C LEU A 298 18.80 8.78 5.36
N PRO A 299 18.64 7.86 4.40
CA PRO A 299 19.33 7.77 3.10
C PRO A 299 18.70 8.62 1.99
N ASP A 300 17.52 9.17 2.18
CA ASP A 300 16.68 9.82 1.17
C ASP A 300 17.45 10.92 0.41
N LYS A 301 18.08 11.87 1.12
CA LYS A 301 18.88 12.94 0.52
C LYS A 301 20.06 12.46 -0.34
N ALA A 302 20.63 11.30 -0.02
CA ALA A 302 21.72 10.72 -0.80
C ALA A 302 21.19 9.98 -2.04
N ILE A 303 20.06 9.31 -1.91
CA ILE A 303 19.34 8.66 -3.01
C ILE A 303 18.93 9.69 -4.05
N ASP A 304 18.28 10.78 -3.62
CA ASP A 304 17.88 11.87 -4.52
C ASP A 304 19.07 12.49 -5.25
N LEU A 305 20.20 12.65 -4.55
CA LEU A 305 21.41 13.22 -5.17
C LEU A 305 21.96 12.31 -6.28
N ILE A 306 21.90 10.99 -6.10
CA ILE A 306 22.30 10.03 -7.14
C ILE A 306 21.33 10.07 -8.30
N ASP A 307 20.03 10.08 -8.04
CA ASP A 307 19.00 10.09 -9.06
C ASP A 307 19.08 11.33 -9.94
N GLU A 308 19.21 12.49 -9.33
CA GLU A 308 19.40 13.78 -10.03
C GLU A 308 20.71 13.81 -10.85
N ALA A 309 21.82 13.36 -10.27
CA ALA A 309 23.10 13.32 -10.97
C ALA A 309 23.06 12.36 -12.17
N ALA A 310 22.47 11.16 -11.99
CA ALA A 310 22.32 10.18 -13.04
C ALA A 310 21.44 10.68 -14.18
N SER A 311 20.33 11.34 -13.84
CA SER A 311 19.45 12.00 -14.82
C SER A 311 20.17 13.05 -15.66
N ARG A 312 20.96 13.91 -15.02
CA ARG A 312 21.77 14.95 -15.71
C ARG A 312 22.80 14.34 -16.65
N VAL A 313 23.52 13.30 -16.22
CA VAL A 313 24.50 12.62 -17.08
C VAL A 313 23.81 12.01 -18.30
N ARG A 314 22.68 11.33 -18.11
CA ARG A 314 21.90 10.74 -19.21
C ARG A 314 21.43 11.80 -20.23
N ILE A 315 20.92 12.94 -19.74
CA ILE A 315 20.48 14.04 -20.62
C ILE A 315 21.66 14.56 -21.44
N ARG A 316 22.82 14.80 -20.79
CA ARG A 316 24.02 15.27 -21.47
C ARG A 316 24.53 14.31 -22.56
N GLN A 317 24.47 12.99 -22.30
CA GLN A 317 24.86 11.97 -23.30
C GLN A 317 23.93 11.95 -24.51
N LYS A 318 22.65 12.26 -24.33
CA LYS A 318 21.64 12.27 -25.42
C LYS A 318 21.53 13.60 -26.13
N THR A 319 21.99 14.71 -25.54
CA THR A 319 21.94 16.04 -26.13
C THR A 319 23.18 16.24 -27.01
N VAL A 320 22.99 16.23 -28.31
CA VAL A 320 24.05 16.56 -29.27
C VAL A 320 24.53 18.00 -28.98
N PRO A 321 25.83 18.24 -28.79
CA PRO A 321 26.37 19.61 -28.60
C PRO A 321 25.87 20.54 -29.70
N ALA A 322 25.58 21.80 -29.35
CA ALA A 322 25.01 22.78 -30.28
C ALA A 322 25.81 22.92 -31.58
N GLY A 323 27.13 22.91 -31.51
CA GLY A 323 28.00 22.93 -32.68
C GLY A 323 27.90 21.73 -33.63
N LEU A 324 27.51 20.56 -33.14
CA LEU A 324 27.26 19.38 -33.98
C LEU A 324 25.84 19.39 -34.61
N LYS A 325 24.90 20.10 -34.02
CA LYS A 325 23.58 20.35 -34.63
C LYS A 325 23.67 21.30 -35.79
N GLU A 326 24.48 22.37 -35.66
CA GLU A 326 24.73 23.32 -36.74
C GLU A 326 25.49 22.69 -37.90
N ALA A 327 26.47 21.81 -37.61
CA ALA A 327 27.19 21.07 -38.66
C ALA A 327 26.29 20.10 -39.45
N LYS A 328 25.33 19.46 -38.81
CA LYS A 328 24.33 18.57 -39.47
C LYS A 328 23.24 19.32 -40.26
N GLN A 329 23.06 20.60 -40.02
CA GLN A 329 22.11 21.43 -40.80
C GLN A 329 22.76 22.04 -42.04
N LEU A 330 24.10 21.96 -42.15
CA LEU A 330 24.90 22.48 -43.29
C LEU A 330 25.28 21.39 -44.30
N GLU A 331 25.00 20.10 -43.98
CA GLU A 331 24.99 18.97 -44.92
C GLU A 331 23.58 18.76 -45.53
#